data_e77e4b8d2f2eac3781ab8ff11b575abc
#
_entry.id   e77e4b8d2f2eac3781ab8ff11b575abc
#
_cell.length_a   1.000
_cell.length_b   1.000
_cell.length_c   1.000
_cell.angle_alpha   90.00
_cell.angle_beta   90.00
_cell.angle_gamma   90.00
#
_symmetry.space_group_name_H-M   'P 1'
#
loop_
_entity.id
_entity.type
_entity.pdbx_description
1 polymer ?
#
loop_
_entity_poly.entity_id
_entity_poly.type
_entity_poly.pdbx_seq_one_letter_code
_entity_poly.pdbx_strand_id
1 'polypeptide(L)'
;MRPITLIIALLLSVYVSCRTKEEWKSRSIYQILTDRFARTSDTGTCNYSQYCGGNYQGIINKLDYIKGMGFDAIWISPIVENTEGSYHGYHLTNLYNLNPHFGSEDDFKALISACHEKDIWVMVDVVANHVGPVGTDYSRIYPFNSAEHYHDYCDINNWSNQDEVENCRLSGLPDLKQENDWVTQTLCNWISDLITKYNIDGIRIDTIMEVPKWFWDKFRASAGVFQIGEAFNGDIGYVADYQNHLDSVFNYPLYYTIESSFCGSFYNLEGYWFNSRSRYPAPEYTATFVENHDNRRFLNRCNDRGKFTNAVVFSLLWEGVPVFYYGGEQYYSGGDDPNNREPLWDNYNTGTELYKILAKTHALRKKVSIWNQPIVQRYADNNFYAFTRGDVLACFTNTYSLSRTITYHEFSEGTKLCNILYDGDCVSVSGGSININMGDYPKVYVKQ
;
A
#
# COMPACT_ATOMS: atom_id res chain seq x y z
N MET A 1 -33.00 -5.05 59.49
CA MET A 1 -31.89 -4.56 58.68
C MET A 1 -31.87 -5.34 57.36
N ARG A 2 -32.18 -4.67 56.25
CA ARG A 2 -32.11 -5.29 54.91
C ARG A 2 -30.74 -4.97 54.32
N PRO A 3 -30.01 -5.90 53.69
CA PRO A 3 -28.75 -5.60 53.07
C PRO A 3 -28.97 -4.81 51.75
N ILE A 4 -28.29 -3.70 51.61
CA ILE A 4 -28.21 -2.91 50.35
C ILE A 4 -27.16 -3.60 49.47
N THR A 5 -27.64 -4.23 48.40
CA THR A 5 -26.74 -4.81 47.37
C THR A 5 -26.30 -3.69 46.46
N LEU A 6 -25.01 -3.30 46.55
CA LEU A 6 -24.37 -2.31 45.70
C LEU A 6 -24.06 -2.99 44.35
N ILE A 7 -24.80 -2.64 43.30
CA ILE A 7 -24.49 -3.05 41.92
C ILE A 7 -23.46 -2.06 41.39
N ILE A 8 -22.20 -2.50 41.35
CA ILE A 8 -21.13 -1.77 40.63
C ILE A 8 -21.29 -2.07 39.15
N ALA A 9 -21.87 -1.13 38.40
CA ALA A 9 -21.87 -1.22 36.96
C ALA A 9 -20.42 -0.85 36.48
N LEU A 10 -19.67 -1.86 36.03
CA LEU A 10 -18.43 -1.63 35.29
C LEU A 10 -18.79 -1.01 33.95
N LEU A 11 -18.61 0.30 33.84
CA LEU A 11 -18.55 0.99 32.55
C LEU A 11 -17.23 0.58 31.89
N LEU A 12 -17.27 -0.43 31.02
CA LEU A 12 -16.23 -0.70 30.04
C LEU A 12 -16.24 0.48 29.05
N SER A 13 -15.44 1.50 29.33
CA SER A 13 -15.09 2.46 28.28
C SER A 13 -14.27 1.71 27.23
N VAL A 14 -14.87 1.45 26.09
CA VAL A 14 -14.13 1.02 24.90
C VAL A 14 -13.25 2.21 24.50
N TYR A 15 -12.00 2.20 24.95
CA TYR A 15 -11.01 3.10 24.38
C TYR A 15 -10.82 2.66 22.94
N VAL A 16 -11.38 3.40 21.99
CA VAL A 16 -10.95 3.34 20.59
C VAL A 16 -9.51 3.86 20.59
N SER A 17 -8.56 2.94 20.62
CA SER A 17 -7.14 3.27 20.48
C SER A 17 -6.90 3.64 19.02
N CYS A 18 -6.90 4.93 18.73
CA CYS A 18 -6.49 5.43 17.41
C CYS A 18 -5.05 4.97 17.14
N ARG A 19 -4.85 4.21 16.07
CA ARG A 19 -3.53 3.67 15.68
C ARG A 19 -2.64 4.82 15.23
N THR A 20 -1.53 5.01 15.92
CA THR A 20 -0.57 6.08 15.65
C THR A 20 0.24 5.78 14.38
N LYS A 21 0.77 6.82 13.72
CA LYS A 21 1.69 6.65 12.60
C LYS A 21 2.95 5.86 12.97
N GLU A 22 3.44 5.99 14.23
CA GLU A 22 4.57 5.20 14.74
C GLU A 22 4.28 3.70 14.74
N GLU A 23 3.07 3.32 15.13
CA GLU A 23 2.66 1.91 15.11
C GLU A 23 2.52 1.39 13.68
N TRP A 24 2.09 2.23 12.73
CA TRP A 24 1.97 1.87 11.31
C TRP A 24 3.33 1.55 10.66
N LYS A 25 4.46 2.10 11.11
CA LYS A 25 5.79 1.71 10.62
C LYS A 25 6.08 0.22 10.79
N SER A 26 5.49 -0.40 11.80
CA SER A 26 5.66 -1.83 12.09
C SER A 26 4.84 -2.73 11.17
N ARG A 27 3.86 -2.18 10.46
CA ARG A 27 2.91 -2.94 9.64
C ARG A 27 3.42 -3.16 8.22
N SER A 28 2.86 -4.17 7.59
CA SER A 28 3.01 -4.46 6.17
C SER A 28 1.62 -4.66 5.59
N ILE A 29 1.31 -3.90 4.53
CA ILE A 29 -0.02 -3.79 3.97
C ILE A 29 -0.16 -4.74 2.78
N TYR A 30 -1.21 -5.56 2.79
CA TYR A 30 -1.62 -6.35 1.63
C TYR A 30 -2.77 -5.62 0.91
N GLN A 31 -2.51 -5.10 -0.28
CA GLN A 31 -3.50 -4.39 -1.09
C GLN A 31 -4.45 -5.37 -1.77
N ILE A 32 -5.74 -5.19 -1.54
CA ILE A 32 -6.83 -6.02 -2.06
C ILE A 32 -7.72 -5.18 -2.98
N LEU A 33 -7.98 -5.65 -4.19
CA LEU A 33 -9.18 -5.24 -4.93
C LEU A 33 -10.34 -6.10 -4.43
N THR A 34 -11.30 -5.49 -3.73
CA THR A 34 -12.39 -6.21 -3.05
C THR A 34 -13.13 -7.14 -4.00
N ASP A 35 -13.45 -6.66 -5.20
CA ASP A 35 -14.16 -7.43 -6.24
C ASP A 35 -13.34 -8.61 -6.79
N ARG A 36 -12.01 -8.63 -6.63
CA ARG A 36 -11.12 -9.58 -7.31
C ARG A 36 -10.37 -10.52 -6.39
N PHE A 37 -10.37 -10.25 -5.10
CA PHE A 37 -9.58 -11.04 -4.17
C PHE A 37 -10.25 -12.36 -3.82
N ALA A 38 -11.47 -12.33 -3.28
CA ALA A 38 -12.17 -13.54 -2.83
C ALA A 38 -13.69 -13.40 -2.91
N ARG A 39 -14.36 -14.47 -3.31
CA ARG A 39 -15.83 -14.57 -3.37
C ARG A 39 -16.35 -15.72 -2.52
N THR A 40 -17.64 -15.68 -2.18
CA THR A 40 -18.30 -16.75 -1.38
C THR A 40 -18.98 -17.80 -2.23
N SER A 41 -19.26 -17.51 -3.49
CA SER A 41 -19.92 -18.43 -4.42
C SER A 41 -19.11 -18.56 -5.69
N ASP A 42 -19.05 -19.78 -6.22
CA ASP A 42 -18.37 -20.08 -7.47
C ASP A 42 -19.31 -19.84 -8.64
N THR A 43 -19.48 -18.58 -9.05
CA THR A 43 -20.42 -18.16 -10.09
C THR A 43 -19.71 -17.64 -11.32
N GLY A 44 -19.36 -18.54 -12.24
CA GLY A 44 -19.05 -18.19 -13.62
C GLY A 44 -17.69 -17.51 -13.87
N THR A 45 -17.49 -17.12 -15.11
CA THR A 45 -16.29 -16.44 -15.61
C THR A 45 -16.29 -14.97 -15.23
N CYS A 46 -15.13 -14.41 -14.87
CA CYS A 46 -14.95 -13.00 -14.59
C CYS A 46 -14.68 -12.22 -15.88
N ASN A 47 -15.52 -11.25 -16.19
CA ASN A 47 -15.21 -10.20 -17.15
C ASN A 47 -14.48 -9.07 -16.41
N TYR A 48 -13.22 -8.83 -16.72
CA TYR A 48 -12.37 -7.88 -15.98
C TYR A 48 -12.87 -6.42 -16.02
N SER A 49 -13.77 -6.08 -16.92
CA SER A 49 -14.40 -4.76 -17.00
C SER A 49 -15.72 -4.64 -16.20
N GLN A 50 -16.10 -5.68 -15.47
CA GLN A 50 -17.37 -5.77 -14.74
C GLN A 50 -17.14 -6.29 -13.32
N TYR A 51 -18.17 -6.20 -12.46
CA TYR A 51 -18.14 -6.91 -11.18
C TYR A 51 -17.98 -8.42 -11.39
N CYS A 52 -17.07 -9.00 -10.63
CA CYS A 52 -16.77 -10.42 -10.66
C CYS A 52 -17.19 -11.18 -9.38
N GLY A 53 -17.72 -10.46 -8.39
CA GLY A 53 -18.37 -11.02 -7.21
C GLY A 53 -17.49 -11.23 -5.98
N GLY A 54 -16.29 -10.66 -5.96
CA GLY A 54 -15.52 -10.56 -4.72
C GLY A 54 -16.25 -9.71 -3.67
N ASN A 55 -16.17 -10.11 -2.39
CA ASN A 55 -16.96 -9.50 -1.32
C ASN A 55 -16.29 -9.59 0.04
N TYR A 56 -16.84 -8.88 1.05
CA TYR A 56 -16.30 -8.84 2.41
C TYR A 56 -16.22 -10.22 3.06
N GLN A 57 -17.24 -11.06 2.91
CA GLN A 57 -17.23 -12.41 3.46
C GLN A 57 -16.15 -13.28 2.80
N GLY A 58 -15.90 -13.10 1.52
CA GLY A 58 -14.79 -13.76 0.81
C GLY A 58 -13.44 -13.38 1.42
N ILE A 59 -13.23 -12.09 1.71
CA ILE A 59 -12.00 -11.62 2.38
C ILE A 59 -11.86 -12.27 3.76
N ILE A 60 -12.93 -12.30 4.57
CA ILE A 60 -12.95 -12.95 5.90
C ILE A 60 -12.45 -14.39 5.78
N ASN A 61 -12.96 -15.15 4.83
CA ASN A 61 -12.61 -16.54 4.61
C ASN A 61 -11.14 -16.76 4.20
N LYS A 62 -10.42 -15.70 3.81
CA LYS A 62 -9.03 -15.76 3.33
C LYS A 62 -8.04 -14.98 4.21
N LEU A 63 -8.44 -14.50 5.38
CA LEU A 63 -7.53 -13.78 6.28
C LEU A 63 -6.33 -14.64 6.71
N ASP A 64 -6.51 -15.95 6.88
CA ASP A 64 -5.42 -16.87 7.23
C ASP A 64 -4.39 -17.01 6.09
N TYR A 65 -4.84 -16.92 4.83
CA TYR A 65 -3.94 -16.87 3.68
C TYR A 65 -3.05 -15.62 3.72
N ILE A 66 -3.63 -14.46 4.00
CA ILE A 66 -2.90 -13.19 4.14
C ILE A 66 -1.94 -13.25 5.33
N LYS A 67 -2.43 -13.69 6.48
CA LYS A 67 -1.63 -13.81 7.71
C LYS A 67 -0.47 -14.80 7.55
N GLY A 68 -0.66 -15.87 6.78
CA GLY A 68 0.36 -16.87 6.50
C GLY A 68 1.59 -16.32 5.76
N MET A 69 1.44 -15.25 5.00
CA MET A 69 2.55 -14.49 4.39
C MET A 69 3.20 -13.50 5.37
N GLY A 70 2.59 -13.26 6.53
CA GLY A 70 3.07 -12.35 7.56
C GLY A 70 2.55 -10.91 7.48
N PHE A 71 1.63 -10.61 6.55
CA PHE A 71 0.96 -9.31 6.51
C PHE A 71 0.07 -9.12 7.73
N ASP A 72 0.00 -7.91 8.21
CA ASP A 72 -0.73 -7.51 9.41
C ASP A 72 -1.53 -6.21 9.22
N ALA A 73 -1.70 -5.80 7.98
CA ALA A 73 -2.70 -4.83 7.54
C ALA A 73 -3.21 -5.20 6.14
N ILE A 74 -4.44 -4.82 5.83
CA ILE A 74 -5.03 -4.87 4.49
C ILE A 74 -5.41 -3.46 4.04
N TRP A 75 -5.30 -3.19 2.73
CA TRP A 75 -5.91 -2.05 2.08
C TRP A 75 -6.95 -2.57 1.10
N ILE A 76 -8.22 -2.16 1.28
CA ILE A 76 -9.36 -2.56 0.46
C ILE A 76 -9.86 -1.41 -0.41
N SER A 77 -10.52 -1.74 -1.54
CA SER A 77 -11.14 -0.78 -2.45
C SER A 77 -12.09 0.19 -1.74
N PRO A 78 -12.41 1.36 -2.34
CA PRO A 78 -13.42 2.25 -1.80
C PRO A 78 -14.74 1.52 -1.53
N ILE A 79 -15.34 1.81 -0.37
CA ILE A 79 -16.49 1.05 0.15
C ILE A 79 -17.83 1.70 -0.10
N VAL A 80 -17.85 2.94 -0.63
CA VAL A 80 -19.08 3.72 -0.87
C VAL A 80 -19.80 3.25 -2.13
N GLU A 81 -21.10 3.58 -2.22
CA GLU A 81 -21.93 3.24 -3.38
C GLU A 81 -21.40 3.89 -4.65
N ASN A 82 -21.34 3.12 -5.73
CA ASN A 82 -20.72 3.47 -6.99
C ASN A 82 -21.68 3.37 -8.17
N THR A 83 -21.33 4.02 -9.28
CA THR A 83 -21.97 3.84 -10.57
C THR A 83 -22.02 2.35 -10.94
N GLU A 84 -23.13 1.91 -11.53
CA GLU A 84 -23.29 0.52 -12.02
C GLU A 84 -22.13 0.09 -12.91
N GLY A 85 -21.58 -1.09 -12.64
CA GLY A 85 -20.41 -1.63 -13.34
C GLY A 85 -19.05 -1.15 -12.83
N SER A 86 -18.97 -0.13 -11.97
CA SER A 86 -17.70 0.40 -11.44
C SER A 86 -17.16 -0.44 -10.29
N TYR A 87 -16.72 -1.65 -10.58
CA TYR A 87 -16.24 -2.64 -9.61
C TYR A 87 -15.04 -2.18 -8.76
N HIS A 88 -14.30 -1.18 -9.24
CA HIS A 88 -13.10 -0.66 -8.60
C HIS A 88 -13.37 0.28 -7.43
N GLY A 89 -14.56 0.91 -7.37
CA GLY A 89 -14.97 1.75 -6.25
C GLY A 89 -14.69 3.26 -6.40
N TYR A 90 -14.10 3.71 -7.51
CA TYR A 90 -13.69 5.13 -7.69
C TYR A 90 -14.76 6.02 -8.37
N HIS A 91 -15.97 5.52 -8.60
CA HIS A 91 -17.07 6.25 -9.24
C HIS A 91 -18.24 6.45 -8.29
N LEU A 92 -18.02 7.19 -7.22
CA LEU A 92 -18.99 7.48 -6.16
C LEU A 92 -20.32 8.00 -6.73
N THR A 93 -21.44 7.44 -6.24
CA THR A 93 -22.79 7.95 -6.45
C THR A 93 -23.46 8.38 -5.14
N ASN A 94 -23.16 7.69 -4.04
CA ASN A 94 -23.68 8.05 -2.72
C ASN A 94 -22.60 7.91 -1.65
N LEU A 95 -22.26 9.03 -1.03
CA LEU A 95 -21.17 9.12 -0.05
C LEU A 95 -21.44 8.33 1.24
N TYR A 96 -22.70 8.14 1.60
CA TYR A 96 -23.10 7.57 2.90
C TYR A 96 -23.52 6.09 2.83
N ASN A 97 -23.86 5.61 1.65
CA ASN A 97 -24.20 4.20 1.45
C ASN A 97 -22.97 3.37 1.15
N LEU A 98 -22.94 2.13 1.65
CA LEU A 98 -21.94 1.15 1.23
C LEU A 98 -22.31 0.55 -0.13
N ASN A 99 -21.28 0.12 -0.87
CA ASN A 99 -21.43 -0.58 -2.14
C ASN A 99 -22.08 -1.96 -1.92
N PRO A 100 -23.32 -2.18 -2.39
CA PRO A 100 -24.04 -3.42 -2.11
C PRO A 100 -23.43 -4.66 -2.80
N HIS A 101 -22.59 -4.46 -3.82
CA HIS A 101 -21.86 -5.57 -4.47
C HIS A 101 -20.83 -6.23 -3.55
N PHE A 102 -20.32 -5.50 -2.55
CA PHE A 102 -19.32 -6.04 -1.63
C PHE A 102 -19.94 -6.67 -0.37
N GLY A 103 -21.21 -6.46 -0.14
CA GLY A 103 -21.95 -6.98 1.01
C GLY A 103 -22.74 -5.91 1.75
N SER A 104 -23.42 -6.31 2.81
CA SER A 104 -24.17 -5.44 3.71
C SER A 104 -23.25 -4.66 4.66
N GLU A 105 -23.82 -3.71 5.38
CA GLU A 105 -23.12 -3.01 6.49
C GLU A 105 -22.67 -3.98 7.58
N ASP A 106 -23.47 -4.99 7.87
CA ASP A 106 -23.13 -6.01 8.88
C ASP A 106 -21.98 -6.91 8.40
N ASP A 107 -21.90 -7.22 7.09
CA ASP A 107 -20.76 -7.94 6.51
C ASP A 107 -19.47 -7.11 6.59
N PHE A 108 -19.55 -5.79 6.37
CA PHE A 108 -18.40 -4.91 6.51
C PHE A 108 -17.92 -4.83 7.97
N LYS A 109 -18.82 -4.67 8.93
CA LYS A 109 -18.49 -4.72 10.37
C LYS A 109 -17.88 -6.05 10.77
N ALA A 110 -18.41 -7.15 10.21
CA ALA A 110 -17.86 -8.49 10.45
C ALA A 110 -16.44 -8.62 9.89
N LEU A 111 -16.14 -8.04 8.71
CA LEU A 111 -14.78 -7.99 8.17
C LEU A 111 -13.82 -7.26 9.11
N ILE A 112 -14.19 -6.06 9.56
CA ILE A 112 -13.35 -5.29 10.51
C ILE A 112 -13.07 -6.11 11.78
N SER A 113 -14.12 -6.69 12.38
CA SER A 113 -13.98 -7.52 13.60
C SER A 113 -13.07 -8.72 13.38
N ALA A 114 -13.26 -9.46 12.28
CA ALA A 114 -12.44 -10.63 11.96
C ALA A 114 -10.97 -10.28 11.69
N CYS A 115 -10.70 -9.11 11.08
CA CYS A 115 -9.36 -8.59 10.90
C CYS A 115 -8.72 -8.27 12.26
N HIS A 116 -9.41 -7.53 13.11
CA HIS A 116 -8.90 -7.15 14.43
C HIS A 116 -8.64 -8.36 15.35
N GLU A 117 -9.50 -9.38 15.31
CA GLU A 117 -9.28 -10.65 16.03
C GLU A 117 -7.98 -11.35 15.63
N LYS A 118 -7.51 -11.13 14.40
CA LYS A 118 -6.25 -11.67 13.87
C LYS A 118 -5.07 -10.70 13.95
N ASP A 119 -5.22 -9.55 14.61
CA ASP A 119 -4.24 -8.45 14.59
C ASP A 119 -3.86 -8.07 13.15
N ILE A 120 -4.87 -7.87 12.31
CA ILE A 120 -4.78 -7.30 10.97
C ILE A 120 -5.50 -5.96 11.00
N TRP A 121 -4.81 -4.87 10.66
CA TRP A 121 -5.40 -3.54 10.59
C TRP A 121 -6.06 -3.32 9.23
N VAL A 122 -7.11 -2.51 9.22
CA VAL A 122 -7.86 -2.24 8.00
C VAL A 122 -7.66 -0.79 7.55
N MET A 123 -7.11 -0.64 6.36
CA MET A 123 -7.01 0.62 5.63
C MET A 123 -8.07 0.62 4.53
N VAL A 124 -8.91 1.66 4.51
CA VAL A 124 -9.96 1.83 3.49
C VAL A 124 -9.51 2.89 2.49
N ASP A 125 -9.74 2.60 1.20
CA ASP A 125 -9.54 3.58 0.14
C ASP A 125 -10.65 4.62 0.14
N VAL A 126 -10.31 5.90 -0.03
CA VAL A 126 -11.26 7.03 -0.02
C VAL A 126 -10.95 8.01 -1.14
N VAL A 127 -12.00 8.59 -1.72
CA VAL A 127 -11.92 9.59 -2.79
C VAL A 127 -12.55 10.89 -2.30
N ALA A 128 -11.83 12.01 -2.42
CA ALA A 128 -12.33 13.34 -2.07
C ALA A 128 -12.18 14.35 -3.23
N ASN A 129 -11.66 13.92 -4.36
CA ASN A 129 -11.46 14.72 -5.55
C ASN A 129 -12.70 14.76 -6.45
N HIS A 130 -13.24 13.59 -6.81
CA HIS A 130 -14.24 13.45 -7.86
C HIS A 130 -15.39 12.51 -7.47
N VAL A 131 -16.41 12.50 -8.32
CA VAL A 131 -17.55 11.59 -8.23
C VAL A 131 -17.69 10.75 -9.52
N GLY A 132 -18.68 9.87 -9.58
CA GLY A 132 -18.94 9.03 -10.75
C GLY A 132 -19.26 9.81 -12.03
N PRO A 133 -19.13 9.19 -13.22
CA PRO A 133 -19.23 9.84 -14.53
C PRO A 133 -20.67 10.22 -14.90
N VAL A 134 -21.17 11.32 -14.34
CA VAL A 134 -22.53 11.85 -14.59
C VAL A 134 -22.55 13.08 -15.50
N GLY A 135 -21.42 13.45 -16.10
CA GLY A 135 -21.29 14.62 -16.95
C GLY A 135 -21.55 15.91 -16.16
N THR A 136 -22.64 16.63 -16.44
CA THR A 136 -23.07 17.84 -15.72
C THR A 136 -24.46 17.67 -15.07
N ASP A 137 -25.03 16.47 -15.09
CA ASP A 137 -26.26 16.16 -14.37
C ASP A 137 -25.93 15.51 -13.01
N TYR A 138 -25.75 16.35 -12.02
CA TYR A 138 -25.37 15.95 -10.67
C TYR A 138 -26.52 15.40 -9.83
N SER A 139 -27.77 15.41 -10.33
CA SER A 139 -28.99 15.02 -9.58
C SER A 139 -28.92 13.60 -8.99
N ARG A 140 -28.05 12.75 -9.54
CA ARG A 140 -27.84 11.35 -9.14
C ARG A 140 -26.70 11.14 -8.16
N ILE A 141 -25.99 12.20 -7.76
CA ILE A 141 -24.89 12.15 -6.81
C ILE A 141 -25.36 12.67 -5.43
N TYR A 142 -25.26 11.86 -4.42
CA TYR A 142 -25.63 12.28 -3.07
C TYR A 142 -24.43 12.30 -2.13
N PRO A 143 -24.19 13.40 -1.39
CA PRO A 143 -25.02 14.60 -1.25
C PRO A 143 -24.66 15.73 -2.25
N PHE A 144 -23.71 15.53 -3.15
CA PHE A 144 -23.19 16.55 -4.05
C PHE A 144 -24.06 16.72 -5.32
N ASN A 145 -25.33 17.05 -5.14
CA ASN A 145 -26.35 17.08 -6.21
C ASN A 145 -26.59 18.44 -6.84
N SER A 146 -25.74 19.44 -6.58
CA SER A 146 -25.86 20.81 -7.11
C SER A 146 -24.57 21.21 -7.85
N ALA A 147 -24.70 21.99 -8.92
CA ALA A 147 -23.56 22.45 -9.71
C ALA A 147 -22.55 23.30 -8.89
N GLU A 148 -23.01 23.98 -7.85
CA GLU A 148 -22.13 24.77 -6.96
C GLU A 148 -21.15 23.95 -6.12
N HIS A 149 -21.34 22.62 -6.08
CA HIS A 149 -20.44 21.69 -5.41
C HIS A 149 -19.22 21.30 -6.25
N TYR A 150 -19.17 21.74 -7.50
CA TYR A 150 -18.14 21.35 -8.48
C TYR A 150 -17.43 22.56 -9.05
N HIS A 151 -16.19 22.34 -9.51
CA HIS A 151 -15.52 23.31 -10.38
C HIS A 151 -16.20 23.39 -11.75
N ASP A 152 -15.96 24.49 -12.47
CA ASP A 152 -16.45 24.66 -13.83
C ASP A 152 -15.88 23.56 -14.73
N TYR A 153 -16.66 23.17 -15.75
CA TYR A 153 -16.23 22.09 -16.65
C TYR A 153 -14.97 22.48 -17.43
N CYS A 154 -13.89 21.77 -17.17
CA CYS A 154 -12.68 21.71 -17.98
C CYS A 154 -12.02 20.33 -17.80
N ASP A 155 -11.20 19.89 -18.74
CA ASP A 155 -10.40 18.67 -18.61
C ASP A 155 -8.94 19.04 -18.35
N ILE A 156 -8.21 18.23 -17.58
CA ILE A 156 -6.77 18.42 -17.37
C ILE A 156 -6.04 18.12 -18.68
N ASN A 157 -5.45 19.15 -19.28
CA ASN A 157 -4.66 19.05 -20.51
C ASN A 157 -3.17 19.33 -20.29
N ASN A 158 -2.83 20.05 -19.23
CA ASN A 158 -1.47 20.41 -18.88
C ASN A 158 -1.12 20.00 -17.43
N TRP A 159 -0.57 18.82 -17.28
CA TRP A 159 -0.14 18.27 -15.99
C TRP A 159 1.00 19.04 -15.29
N SER A 160 1.63 20.02 -15.99
CA SER A 160 2.62 20.90 -15.39
C SER A 160 2.00 22.19 -14.82
N ASN A 161 0.71 22.39 -15.03
CA ASN A 161 -0.05 23.53 -14.50
C ASN A 161 -0.87 23.06 -13.28
N GLN A 162 -0.39 23.30 -12.08
CA GLN A 162 -1.02 22.83 -10.84
C GLN A 162 -2.43 23.40 -10.64
N ASP A 163 -2.68 24.64 -11.07
CA ASP A 163 -4.02 25.24 -11.01
C ASP A 163 -5.01 24.47 -11.91
N GLU A 164 -4.60 24.03 -13.09
CA GLU A 164 -5.41 23.21 -13.97
C GLU A 164 -5.63 21.80 -13.40
N VAL A 165 -4.60 21.22 -12.78
CA VAL A 165 -4.69 19.90 -12.14
C VAL A 165 -5.68 19.93 -10.97
N GLU A 166 -5.72 21.00 -10.17
CA GLU A 166 -6.58 21.13 -9.00
C GLU A 166 -8.01 21.59 -9.29
N ASN A 167 -8.32 22.12 -10.51
CA ASN A 167 -9.61 22.74 -10.82
C ASN A 167 -10.29 22.14 -12.05
N CYS A 168 -9.66 21.19 -12.75
CA CYS A 168 -10.23 20.55 -13.93
C CYS A 168 -10.40 19.03 -13.70
N ARG A 169 -11.21 18.43 -14.56
CA ARG A 169 -11.61 17.02 -14.43
C ARG A 169 -10.49 16.06 -14.78
N LEU A 170 -10.22 15.15 -13.86
CA LEU A 170 -9.44 13.95 -14.14
C LEU A 170 -10.30 12.97 -14.95
N SER A 171 -9.87 12.62 -16.17
CA SER A 171 -10.54 11.64 -17.03
C SER A 171 -12.04 11.93 -17.25
N GLY A 172 -12.45 13.22 -17.25
CA GLY A 172 -13.83 13.66 -17.45
C GLY A 172 -14.75 13.47 -16.24
N LEU A 173 -14.23 12.99 -15.08
CA LEU A 173 -14.99 12.81 -13.84
C LEU A 173 -15.32 14.18 -13.21
N PRO A 174 -16.57 14.42 -12.76
CA PRO A 174 -16.92 15.66 -12.10
C PRO A 174 -16.08 15.94 -10.87
N ASP A 175 -15.40 17.08 -10.88
CA ASP A 175 -14.42 17.52 -9.92
C ASP A 175 -15.07 18.34 -8.81
N LEU A 176 -14.90 17.91 -7.54
CA LEU A 176 -15.50 18.56 -6.38
C LEU A 176 -14.77 19.86 -6.03
N LYS A 177 -15.52 20.89 -5.72
CA LYS A 177 -14.98 22.21 -5.38
C LYS A 177 -14.71 22.32 -3.88
N GLN A 178 -13.50 22.03 -3.45
CA GLN A 178 -13.12 22.06 -2.04
C GLN A 178 -13.12 23.49 -1.46
N GLU A 179 -13.04 24.53 -2.28
CA GLU A 179 -13.21 25.94 -1.88
C GLU A 179 -14.65 26.27 -1.44
N ASN A 180 -15.62 25.45 -1.80
CA ASN A 180 -16.95 25.53 -1.23
C ASN A 180 -16.93 24.96 0.19
N ASP A 181 -17.15 25.84 1.19
CA ASP A 181 -17.11 25.46 2.61
C ASP A 181 -18.02 24.28 2.95
N TRP A 182 -19.18 24.19 2.28
CA TRP A 182 -20.11 23.09 2.49
C TRP A 182 -19.54 21.75 1.98
N VAL A 183 -18.87 21.75 0.83
CA VAL A 183 -18.21 20.57 0.28
C VAL A 183 -17.10 20.10 1.22
N THR A 184 -16.20 21.00 1.63
CA THR A 184 -15.15 20.70 2.59
C THR A 184 -15.72 20.16 3.90
N GLN A 185 -16.71 20.82 4.48
CA GLN A 185 -17.30 20.39 5.75
C GLN A 185 -17.98 19.02 5.61
N THR A 186 -18.65 18.77 4.49
CA THR A 186 -19.32 17.48 4.21
C THR A 186 -18.30 16.35 4.14
N LEU A 187 -17.19 16.52 3.39
CA LEU A 187 -16.15 15.52 3.28
C LEU A 187 -15.43 15.28 4.62
N CYS A 188 -15.13 16.34 5.37
CA CYS A 188 -14.49 16.25 6.68
C CYS A 188 -15.38 15.55 7.73
N ASN A 189 -16.66 15.85 7.76
CA ASN A 189 -17.62 15.18 8.64
C ASN A 189 -17.77 13.70 8.25
N TRP A 190 -17.94 13.43 6.96
CA TRP A 190 -18.08 12.07 6.45
C TRP A 190 -16.90 11.18 6.84
N ILE A 191 -15.66 11.64 6.64
CA ILE A 191 -14.50 10.80 6.96
C ILE A 191 -14.38 10.51 8.45
N SER A 192 -14.68 11.49 9.31
CA SER A 192 -14.71 11.33 10.76
C SER A 192 -15.75 10.31 11.20
N ASP A 193 -16.99 10.42 10.64
CA ASP A 193 -18.09 9.51 10.91
C ASP A 193 -17.78 8.08 10.41
N LEU A 194 -17.20 7.95 9.22
CA LEU A 194 -16.84 6.67 8.62
C LEU A 194 -15.86 5.92 9.50
N ILE A 195 -14.77 6.59 9.91
CA ILE A 195 -13.73 6.01 10.75
C ILE A 195 -14.28 5.59 12.11
N THR A 196 -15.05 6.49 12.74
CA THR A 196 -15.63 6.24 14.07
C THR A 196 -16.67 5.10 14.03
N LYS A 197 -17.54 5.12 13.03
CA LYS A 197 -18.65 4.15 12.87
C LYS A 197 -18.12 2.72 12.70
N TYR A 198 -17.05 2.55 11.95
CA TYR A 198 -16.54 1.23 11.58
C TYR A 198 -15.23 0.85 12.28
N ASN A 199 -14.65 1.73 13.10
CA ASN A 199 -13.37 1.49 13.76
C ASN A 199 -12.25 1.16 12.75
N ILE A 200 -12.11 2.00 11.72
CA ILE A 200 -11.11 1.89 10.66
C ILE A 200 -9.75 2.34 11.21
N ASP A 201 -8.67 1.61 10.90
CA ASP A 201 -7.34 1.87 11.44
C ASP A 201 -6.52 2.89 10.63
N GLY A 202 -6.81 3.04 9.34
CA GLY A 202 -6.13 3.98 8.44
C GLY A 202 -6.87 4.17 7.13
N ILE A 203 -6.47 5.16 6.34
CA ILE A 203 -7.04 5.42 5.02
C ILE A 203 -5.95 5.58 3.95
N ARG A 204 -6.23 5.08 2.75
CA ARG A 204 -5.53 5.46 1.52
C ARG A 204 -6.36 6.54 0.83
N ILE A 205 -5.76 7.61 0.43
CA ILE A 205 -6.45 8.72 -0.25
C ILE A 205 -6.05 8.73 -1.71
N ASP A 206 -7.05 8.59 -2.56
CA ASP A 206 -6.94 8.67 -4.01
C ASP A 206 -6.67 10.10 -4.47
N THR A 207 -5.90 10.25 -5.57
CA THR A 207 -5.81 11.52 -6.35
C THR A 207 -5.55 12.76 -5.50
N ILE A 208 -4.52 12.74 -4.63
CA ILE A 208 -4.25 13.89 -3.74
C ILE A 208 -3.68 15.10 -4.48
N MET A 209 -3.07 14.91 -5.64
CA MET A 209 -2.46 16.00 -6.40
C MET A 209 -3.49 16.85 -7.17
N GLU A 210 -4.70 16.33 -7.34
CA GLU A 210 -5.83 16.97 -7.99
C GLU A 210 -6.71 17.77 -7.00
N VAL A 211 -6.26 17.92 -5.75
CA VAL A 211 -6.96 18.67 -4.70
C VAL A 211 -5.98 19.62 -4.02
N PRO A 212 -6.38 20.88 -3.72
CA PRO A 212 -5.53 21.85 -3.07
C PRO A 212 -4.96 21.34 -1.73
N LYS A 213 -3.67 21.53 -1.50
CA LYS A 213 -2.94 21.00 -0.31
C LYS A 213 -3.55 21.42 1.01
N TRP A 214 -4.07 22.66 1.12
CA TRP A 214 -4.70 23.16 2.34
C TRP A 214 -5.91 22.32 2.77
N PHE A 215 -6.62 21.67 1.83
CA PHE A 215 -7.74 20.78 2.13
C PHE A 215 -7.26 19.54 2.89
N TRP A 216 -6.11 19.00 2.53
CA TRP A 216 -5.57 17.80 3.17
C TRP A 216 -5.23 18.02 4.65
N ASP A 217 -4.82 19.23 5.05
CA ASP A 217 -4.63 19.56 6.47
C ASP A 217 -5.93 19.43 7.28
N LYS A 218 -7.05 19.91 6.72
CA LYS A 218 -8.38 19.80 7.35
C LYS A 218 -8.88 18.37 7.35
N PHE A 219 -8.75 17.68 6.22
CA PHE A 219 -9.20 16.30 6.05
C PHE A 219 -8.44 15.36 6.97
N ARG A 220 -7.11 15.52 7.07
CA ARG A 220 -6.26 14.77 7.99
C ARG A 220 -6.68 14.95 9.44
N ALA A 221 -6.92 16.19 9.85
CA ALA A 221 -7.37 16.49 11.21
C ALA A 221 -8.71 15.84 11.53
N SER A 222 -9.63 15.80 10.55
CA SER A 222 -10.95 15.19 10.71
C SER A 222 -10.91 13.66 10.72
N ALA A 223 -10.05 13.06 9.90
CA ALA A 223 -9.86 11.61 9.86
C ALA A 223 -9.25 11.06 11.15
N GLY A 224 -8.24 11.71 11.70
CA GLY A 224 -7.63 11.34 12.98
C GLY A 224 -6.93 9.97 13.02
N VAL A 225 -6.77 9.31 11.86
CA VAL A 225 -6.05 8.03 11.69
C VAL A 225 -4.92 8.20 10.69
N PHE A 226 -4.02 7.22 10.60
CA PHE A 226 -2.91 7.23 9.65
C PHE A 226 -3.40 7.29 8.19
N GLN A 227 -2.74 8.12 7.39
CA GLN A 227 -3.14 8.39 6.01
C GLN A 227 -1.99 8.21 5.06
N ILE A 228 -2.25 7.51 3.94
CA ILE A 228 -1.33 7.40 2.81
C ILE A 228 -1.99 8.03 1.59
N GLY A 229 -1.44 9.14 1.09
CA GLY A 229 -1.96 9.81 -0.10
C GLY A 229 -1.29 9.34 -1.39
N GLU A 230 -2.08 9.28 -2.46
CA GLU A 230 -1.56 8.97 -3.78
C GLU A 230 -1.24 10.23 -4.58
N ALA A 231 0.04 10.55 -4.70
CA ALA A 231 0.55 11.49 -5.69
C ALA A 231 1.23 10.70 -6.83
N PHE A 232 0.52 10.50 -7.94
CA PHE A 232 0.97 9.71 -9.08
C PHE A 232 2.01 10.47 -9.90
N ASN A 233 3.20 10.66 -9.33
CA ASN A 233 4.26 11.47 -9.92
C ASN A 233 5.65 10.88 -9.62
N GLY A 234 6.57 10.96 -10.59
CA GLY A 234 7.95 10.47 -10.45
C GLY A 234 8.94 11.48 -9.85
N ASP A 235 8.56 12.74 -9.68
CA ASP A 235 9.43 13.75 -9.07
C ASP A 235 9.41 13.65 -7.55
N ILE A 236 10.59 13.43 -6.97
CA ILE A 236 10.75 13.26 -5.52
C ILE A 236 10.30 14.51 -4.75
N GLY A 237 10.64 15.71 -5.26
CA GLY A 237 10.31 16.96 -4.58
C GLY A 237 8.83 17.24 -4.59
N TYR A 238 8.16 16.97 -5.72
CA TYR A 238 6.72 17.11 -5.86
C TYR A 238 5.94 16.17 -4.91
N VAL A 239 6.29 14.88 -4.91
CA VAL A 239 5.63 13.89 -4.05
C VAL A 239 5.92 14.14 -2.57
N ALA A 240 7.17 14.46 -2.22
CA ALA A 240 7.59 14.71 -0.85
C ALA A 240 6.88 15.92 -0.21
N ASP A 241 6.50 16.93 -1.02
CA ASP A 241 5.81 18.11 -0.51
C ASP A 241 4.42 17.77 0.07
N TYR A 242 3.72 16.78 -0.48
CA TYR A 242 2.44 16.31 0.08
C TYR A 242 2.57 15.66 1.45
N GLN A 243 3.76 15.16 1.82
CA GLN A 243 4.00 14.62 3.16
C GLN A 243 3.99 15.70 4.27
N ASN A 244 4.06 16.98 3.91
CA ASN A 244 3.83 18.07 4.86
C ASN A 244 2.35 18.20 5.27
N HIS A 245 1.44 17.71 4.44
CA HIS A 245 -0.02 17.81 4.61
C HIS A 245 -0.69 16.49 5.02
N LEU A 246 -0.01 15.36 4.80
CA LEU A 246 -0.46 14.00 5.12
C LEU A 246 0.61 13.28 5.95
N ASP A 247 0.24 12.16 6.59
CA ASP A 247 1.20 11.36 7.37
C ASP A 247 2.19 10.63 6.46
N SER A 248 1.71 10.18 5.29
CA SER A 248 2.46 9.38 4.33
C SER A 248 2.00 9.65 2.90
N VAL A 249 2.86 9.30 1.95
CA VAL A 249 2.57 9.28 0.51
C VAL A 249 3.05 7.99 -0.11
N PHE A 250 2.37 7.52 -1.17
CA PHE A 250 2.91 6.45 -2.01
C PHE A 250 4.19 6.91 -2.69
N ASN A 251 5.26 6.15 -2.52
CA ASN A 251 6.58 6.50 -3.04
C ASN A 251 6.71 6.11 -4.52
N TYR A 252 5.95 6.79 -5.39
CA TYR A 252 6.02 6.59 -6.84
C TYR A 252 7.43 6.84 -7.41
N PRO A 253 8.22 7.83 -6.93
CA PRO A 253 9.61 7.96 -7.35
C PRO A 253 10.44 6.69 -7.11
N LEU A 254 10.24 6.02 -5.97
CA LEU A 254 10.90 4.73 -5.69
C LEU A 254 10.32 3.61 -6.55
N TYR A 255 9.01 3.56 -6.78
CA TYR A 255 8.36 2.58 -7.66
C TYR A 255 8.99 2.57 -9.05
N TYR A 256 9.11 3.74 -9.71
CA TYR A 256 9.77 3.85 -11.02
C TYR A 256 11.26 3.48 -10.95
N THR A 257 11.92 3.83 -9.84
CA THR A 257 13.31 3.48 -9.60
C THR A 257 13.50 1.98 -9.44
N ILE A 258 12.64 1.29 -8.68
CA ILE A 258 12.65 -0.17 -8.53
C ILE A 258 12.52 -0.84 -9.90
N GLU A 259 11.52 -0.45 -10.68
CA GLU A 259 11.30 -1.03 -12.01
C GLU A 259 12.54 -0.85 -12.91
N SER A 260 13.02 0.40 -13.05
CA SER A 260 14.17 0.69 -13.90
C SER A 260 15.49 0.07 -13.40
N SER A 261 15.61 -0.22 -12.10
CA SER A 261 16.79 -0.84 -11.53
C SER A 261 16.81 -2.36 -11.71
N PHE A 262 15.72 -3.02 -11.33
CA PHE A 262 15.65 -4.49 -11.40
C PHE A 262 15.47 -5.00 -12.83
N CYS A 263 14.85 -4.23 -13.72
CA CYS A 263 14.79 -4.55 -15.15
C CYS A 263 15.96 -3.98 -15.95
N GLY A 264 16.79 -3.13 -15.36
CA GLY A 264 17.87 -2.40 -16.04
C GLY A 264 19.15 -2.29 -15.22
N SER A 265 19.41 -1.14 -14.57
CA SER A 265 20.65 -0.83 -13.89
C SER A 265 20.44 -0.28 -12.47
N PHE A 266 21.18 -0.81 -11.48
CA PHE A 266 21.12 -0.32 -10.10
C PHE A 266 21.78 1.05 -9.86
N TYR A 267 22.41 1.65 -10.85
CA TYR A 267 22.81 3.06 -10.74
C TYR A 267 21.61 3.99 -10.51
N ASN A 268 20.41 3.63 -11.02
CA ASN A 268 19.20 4.39 -10.76
C ASN A 268 18.82 4.37 -9.26
N LEU A 269 19.00 3.21 -8.61
CA LEU A 269 18.71 3.06 -7.18
C LEU A 269 19.72 3.81 -6.31
N GLU A 270 21.00 3.80 -6.66
CA GLU A 270 22.01 4.61 -5.99
C GLU A 270 21.70 6.11 -6.11
N GLY A 271 21.35 6.57 -7.30
CA GLY A 271 20.91 7.95 -7.53
C GLY A 271 19.70 8.33 -6.69
N TYR A 272 18.70 7.46 -6.63
CA TYR A 272 17.52 7.66 -5.77
C TYR A 272 17.92 7.76 -4.28
N TRP A 273 18.78 6.86 -3.80
CA TRP A 273 19.26 6.85 -2.42
C TRP A 273 19.82 8.20 -1.98
N PHE A 274 20.70 8.81 -2.79
CA PHE A 274 21.29 10.10 -2.46
C PHE A 274 20.27 11.25 -2.54
N ASN A 275 19.34 11.19 -3.49
CA ASN A 275 18.40 12.28 -3.75
C ASN A 275 17.20 12.28 -2.80
N SER A 276 16.71 11.12 -2.36
CA SER A 276 15.48 11.01 -1.55
C SER A 276 15.68 11.44 -0.10
N ARG A 277 16.83 11.16 0.50
CA ARG A 277 17.09 11.36 1.95
C ARG A 277 16.98 12.80 2.42
N SER A 278 17.26 13.77 1.55
CA SER A 278 17.18 15.20 1.89
C SER A 278 15.85 15.86 1.50
N ARG A 279 14.97 15.13 0.83
CA ARG A 279 13.73 15.70 0.26
C ARG A 279 12.47 15.28 1.00
N TYR A 280 12.33 14.01 1.40
CA TYR A 280 11.18 13.59 2.20
C TYR A 280 11.29 14.11 3.62
N PRO A 281 10.24 14.75 4.16
CA PRO A 281 10.18 15.15 5.57
C PRO A 281 10.35 13.99 6.54
N ALA A 282 9.78 12.82 6.19
CA ALA A 282 9.79 11.62 7.02
C ALA A 282 9.77 10.36 6.12
N PRO A 283 10.92 9.99 5.52
CA PRO A 283 11.00 8.89 4.55
C PRO A 283 10.56 7.54 5.13
N GLU A 284 10.70 7.34 6.45
CA GLU A 284 10.31 6.14 7.18
C GLU A 284 8.79 5.89 7.20
N TYR A 285 7.98 6.85 6.80
CA TYR A 285 6.52 6.69 6.67
C TYR A 285 6.05 6.55 5.22
N THR A 286 6.91 6.76 4.21
CA THR A 286 6.49 6.61 2.82
C THR A 286 6.03 5.18 2.54
N ALA A 287 4.98 5.02 1.72
CA ALA A 287 4.52 3.70 1.31
C ALA A 287 5.35 3.15 0.14
N THR A 288 6.03 2.02 0.35
CA THR A 288 6.89 1.40 -0.67
C THR A 288 6.16 0.24 -1.36
N PHE A 289 6.26 0.15 -2.67
CA PHE A 289 5.55 -0.88 -3.46
C PHE A 289 6.26 -1.20 -4.77
N VAL A 290 5.93 -2.35 -5.36
CA VAL A 290 6.46 -2.83 -6.64
C VAL A 290 5.37 -2.87 -7.71
N GLU A 291 4.14 -3.10 -7.30
CA GLU A 291 2.94 -3.20 -8.13
C GLU A 291 1.75 -2.53 -7.45
N ASN A 292 0.78 -2.09 -8.23
CA ASN A 292 -0.54 -1.68 -7.77
C ASN A 292 -1.59 -1.94 -8.87
N HIS A 293 -2.83 -1.53 -8.62
CA HIS A 293 -3.97 -1.73 -9.51
C HIS A 293 -4.02 -0.75 -10.71
N ASP A 294 -3.15 0.27 -10.76
CA ASP A 294 -3.13 1.30 -11.81
C ASP A 294 -2.00 1.08 -12.82
N ASN A 295 -1.06 0.21 -12.52
CA ASN A 295 0.09 -0.06 -13.36
C ASN A 295 0.13 -1.52 -13.79
N ARG A 296 0.74 -1.79 -14.95
CA ARG A 296 1.04 -3.15 -15.39
C ARG A 296 1.80 -3.89 -14.30
N ARG A 297 1.50 -5.19 -14.17
CA ARG A 297 2.28 -6.06 -13.29
C ARG A 297 3.77 -6.02 -13.65
N PHE A 298 4.63 -6.16 -12.65
CA PHE A 298 6.09 -6.20 -12.86
C PHE A 298 6.48 -7.28 -13.89
N LEU A 299 5.89 -8.47 -13.77
CA LEU A 299 6.16 -9.59 -14.67
C LEU A 299 5.63 -9.38 -16.09
N ASN A 300 4.70 -8.46 -16.32
CA ASN A 300 4.31 -8.06 -17.66
C ASN A 300 5.42 -7.24 -18.35
N ARG A 301 6.09 -6.37 -17.59
CA ARG A 301 7.17 -5.51 -18.08
C ARG A 301 8.53 -6.22 -18.12
N CYS A 302 8.80 -7.04 -17.12
CA CYS A 302 10.09 -7.68 -16.88
C CYS A 302 9.82 -9.14 -16.56
N ASN A 303 9.60 -9.96 -17.57
CA ASN A 303 9.17 -11.37 -17.45
C ASN A 303 10.27 -12.25 -16.83
N ASP A 304 10.60 -11.98 -15.58
CA ASP A 304 11.66 -12.64 -14.81
C ASP A 304 11.27 -12.72 -13.32
N ARG A 305 10.97 -13.93 -12.85
CA ARG A 305 10.55 -14.17 -11.46
C ARG A 305 11.65 -13.90 -10.44
N GLY A 306 12.91 -14.10 -10.81
CA GLY A 306 14.06 -13.80 -9.95
C GLY A 306 14.16 -12.31 -9.69
N LYS A 307 14.10 -11.48 -10.74
CA LYS A 307 14.09 -10.03 -10.65
C LYS A 307 12.90 -9.52 -9.86
N PHE A 308 11.71 -10.07 -10.10
CA PHE A 308 10.51 -9.73 -9.34
C PHE A 308 10.66 -10.04 -7.84
N THR A 309 11.17 -11.23 -7.51
CA THR A 309 11.41 -11.61 -6.12
C THR A 309 12.44 -10.69 -5.45
N ASN A 310 13.51 -10.31 -6.17
CA ASN A 310 14.48 -9.32 -5.69
C ASN A 310 13.81 -7.96 -5.42
N ALA A 311 12.99 -7.46 -6.33
CA ALA A 311 12.28 -6.20 -6.19
C ALA A 311 11.31 -6.21 -5.00
N VAL A 312 10.56 -7.29 -4.81
CA VAL A 312 9.62 -7.46 -3.70
C VAL A 312 10.36 -7.49 -2.35
N VAL A 313 11.39 -8.31 -2.20
CA VAL A 313 12.17 -8.38 -0.96
C VAL A 313 12.88 -7.06 -0.67
N PHE A 314 13.37 -6.38 -1.71
CA PHE A 314 13.93 -5.04 -1.60
C PHE A 314 12.89 -4.06 -1.02
N SER A 315 11.68 -3.99 -1.60
CA SER A 315 10.61 -3.11 -1.14
C SER A 315 10.22 -3.39 0.31
N LEU A 316 10.14 -4.67 0.71
CA LEU A 316 9.84 -5.07 2.09
C LEU A 316 10.93 -4.68 3.10
N LEU A 317 12.19 -4.65 2.69
CA LEU A 317 13.33 -4.33 3.55
C LEU A 317 13.78 -2.88 3.44
N TRP A 318 13.27 -2.12 2.47
CA TRP A 318 13.55 -0.70 2.32
C TRP A 318 12.89 0.13 3.44
N GLU A 319 13.26 1.41 3.54
CA GLU A 319 12.67 2.36 4.48
C GLU A 319 11.24 2.72 4.06
N GLY A 320 10.32 2.67 5.01
CA GLY A 320 8.90 2.97 4.78
C GLY A 320 7.96 1.84 5.21
N VAL A 321 6.67 2.05 4.94
CA VAL A 321 5.58 1.09 5.17
C VAL A 321 5.37 0.30 3.87
N PRO A 322 5.70 -1.00 3.84
CA PRO A 322 5.59 -1.77 2.60
C PRO A 322 4.14 -2.11 2.26
N VAL A 323 3.81 -1.94 0.99
CA VAL A 323 2.52 -2.33 0.38
C VAL A 323 2.78 -3.38 -0.68
N PHE A 324 2.03 -4.46 -0.64
CA PHE A 324 2.11 -5.56 -1.59
C PHE A 324 0.77 -5.81 -2.25
N TYR A 325 0.73 -5.79 -3.57
CA TYR A 325 -0.49 -5.97 -4.36
C TYR A 325 -0.84 -7.45 -4.51
N TYR A 326 -2.09 -7.83 -4.22
CA TYR A 326 -2.59 -9.20 -4.29
C TYR A 326 -2.28 -9.85 -5.65
N GLY A 327 -2.07 -11.16 -5.66
CA GLY A 327 -1.75 -11.94 -6.86
C GLY A 327 -0.27 -11.93 -7.24
N GLY A 328 0.53 -10.97 -6.72
CA GLY A 328 1.99 -10.98 -6.92
C GLY A 328 2.63 -12.25 -6.36
N GLU A 329 2.15 -12.76 -5.22
CA GLU A 329 2.60 -14.01 -4.59
C GLU A 329 2.29 -15.26 -5.43
N GLN A 330 1.40 -15.12 -6.41
CA GLN A 330 1.06 -16.13 -7.40
C GLN A 330 1.71 -15.86 -8.76
N TYR A 331 2.60 -14.84 -8.84
CA TYR A 331 3.29 -14.43 -10.06
C TYR A 331 2.35 -13.97 -11.19
N TYR A 332 1.30 -13.25 -10.85
CA TYR A 332 0.43 -12.63 -11.85
C TYR A 332 1.21 -11.67 -12.75
N SER A 333 0.81 -11.56 -14.01
CA SER A 333 1.56 -10.84 -15.04
C SER A 333 0.67 -10.04 -16.00
N GLY A 334 -0.50 -9.64 -15.53
CA GLY A 334 -1.46 -8.87 -16.33
C GLY A 334 -0.91 -7.53 -16.80
N GLY A 335 -1.39 -7.11 -17.98
CA GLY A 335 -1.02 -5.87 -18.65
C GLY A 335 -1.69 -4.63 -18.04
N ASP A 336 -2.06 -3.68 -18.90
CA ASP A 336 -2.77 -2.48 -18.46
C ASP A 336 -4.16 -2.80 -17.90
N ASP A 337 -4.74 -1.90 -17.12
CA ASP A 337 -6.11 -1.94 -16.65
C ASP A 337 -7.07 -2.29 -17.81
N PRO A 338 -7.98 -3.24 -17.63
CA PRO A 338 -8.27 -4.04 -16.44
C PRO A 338 -7.47 -5.35 -16.30
N ASN A 339 -6.49 -5.61 -17.16
CA ASN A 339 -5.79 -6.90 -17.20
C ASN A 339 -4.84 -7.14 -16.02
N ASN A 340 -4.40 -6.07 -15.33
CA ASN A 340 -3.61 -6.14 -14.10
C ASN A 340 -4.47 -6.42 -12.84
N ARG A 341 -5.78 -6.64 -13.03
CA ARG A 341 -6.79 -6.84 -11.97
C ARG A 341 -7.38 -8.25 -12.05
N GLU A 342 -6.51 -9.23 -12.28
CA GLU A 342 -6.88 -10.64 -12.37
C GLU A 342 -7.53 -11.09 -11.05
N PRO A 343 -8.59 -11.94 -11.09
CA PRO A 343 -9.16 -12.51 -9.89
C PRO A 343 -8.22 -13.55 -9.25
N LEU A 344 -8.17 -13.58 -7.90
CA LEU A 344 -7.30 -14.49 -7.18
C LEU A 344 -7.98 -15.81 -6.78
N TRP A 345 -9.31 -15.87 -6.75
CA TRP A 345 -10.00 -17.11 -6.40
C TRP A 345 -9.54 -18.29 -7.26
N ASP A 346 -9.52 -19.47 -6.66
CA ASP A 346 -8.95 -20.70 -7.19
C ASP A 346 -7.41 -20.75 -7.29
N ASN A 347 -6.72 -19.69 -6.86
CA ASN A 347 -5.26 -19.61 -6.94
C ASN A 347 -4.58 -19.20 -5.60
N TYR A 348 -5.08 -19.72 -4.47
CA TYR A 348 -4.47 -19.47 -3.16
C TYR A 348 -3.39 -20.50 -2.81
N ASN A 349 -2.37 -20.61 -3.67
CA ASN A 349 -1.30 -21.58 -3.49
C ASN A 349 -0.25 -21.08 -2.47
N THR A 350 -0.29 -21.61 -1.25
CA THR A 350 0.70 -21.31 -0.19
C THR A 350 2.06 -21.99 -0.43
N GLY A 351 2.17 -22.82 -1.46
CA GLY A 351 3.39 -23.53 -1.84
C GLY A 351 4.32 -22.73 -2.75
N THR A 352 3.89 -21.60 -3.32
CA THR A 352 4.76 -20.78 -4.19
C THR A 352 6.00 -20.32 -3.44
N GLU A 353 7.09 -20.15 -4.16
CA GLU A 353 8.36 -19.70 -3.58
C GLU A 353 8.21 -18.30 -2.97
N LEU A 354 7.56 -17.38 -3.71
CA LEU A 354 7.38 -16.01 -3.24
C LEU A 354 6.49 -15.95 -1.98
N TYR A 355 5.41 -16.76 -1.88
CA TYR A 355 4.61 -16.85 -0.66
C TYR A 355 5.47 -17.18 0.58
N LYS A 356 6.37 -18.16 0.44
CA LYS A 356 7.28 -18.58 1.53
C LYS A 356 8.34 -17.51 1.83
N ILE A 357 8.88 -16.86 0.81
CA ILE A 357 9.83 -15.74 0.96
C ILE A 357 9.19 -14.57 1.68
N LEU A 358 7.94 -14.20 1.34
CA LEU A 358 7.18 -13.17 2.05
C LEU A 358 7.08 -13.50 3.54
N ALA A 359 6.67 -14.73 3.89
CA ALA A 359 6.55 -15.16 5.29
C ALA A 359 7.89 -15.06 6.06
N LYS A 360 8.99 -15.53 5.47
CA LYS A 360 10.33 -15.45 6.07
C LYS A 360 10.80 -14.00 6.23
N THR A 361 10.56 -13.16 5.22
CA THR A 361 10.96 -11.74 5.25
C THR A 361 10.18 -10.96 6.30
N HIS A 362 8.85 -11.17 6.42
CA HIS A 362 8.06 -10.53 7.46
C HIS A 362 8.42 -11.00 8.86
N ALA A 363 8.70 -12.30 9.05
CA ALA A 363 9.19 -12.81 10.32
C ALA A 363 10.50 -12.13 10.75
N LEU A 364 11.43 -11.93 9.81
CA LEU A 364 12.66 -11.17 10.07
C LEU A 364 12.35 -9.71 10.42
N ARG A 365 11.53 -9.02 9.61
CA ARG A 365 11.15 -7.62 9.87
C ARG A 365 10.71 -7.42 11.32
N LYS A 366 9.82 -8.30 11.81
CA LYS A 366 9.30 -8.26 13.18
C LYS A 366 10.37 -8.62 14.22
N LYS A 367 11.13 -9.67 13.98
CA LYS A 367 12.18 -10.15 14.91
C LYS A 367 13.21 -9.07 15.25
N VAL A 368 13.59 -8.25 14.27
CA VAL A 368 14.63 -7.21 14.43
C VAL A 368 14.07 -5.79 14.55
N SER A 369 12.74 -5.63 14.52
CA SER A 369 12.08 -4.31 14.45
C SER A 369 12.74 -3.42 13.40
N ILE A 370 12.80 -3.92 12.16
CA ILE A 370 13.62 -3.35 11.09
C ILE A 370 13.30 -1.88 10.81
N TRP A 371 12.04 -1.47 11.02
CA TRP A 371 11.56 -0.09 10.82
C TRP A 371 12.27 0.94 11.73
N ASN A 372 12.90 0.49 12.82
CA ASN A 372 13.71 1.32 13.72
C ASN A 372 15.19 1.37 13.35
N GLN A 373 15.60 0.65 12.29
CA GLN A 373 17.00 0.56 11.88
C GLN A 373 17.23 1.42 10.63
N PRO A 374 18.24 2.29 10.60
CA PRO A 374 18.55 3.07 9.40
C PRO A 374 19.09 2.16 8.30
N ILE A 375 18.85 2.56 7.05
CA ILE A 375 19.53 1.93 5.90
C ILE A 375 20.93 2.52 5.78
N VAL A 376 21.92 1.63 5.53
CA VAL A 376 23.28 2.03 5.15
C VAL A 376 23.65 1.29 3.89
N GLN A 377 23.85 2.01 2.77
CA GLN A 377 24.32 1.43 1.53
C GLN A 377 25.71 0.85 1.72
N ARG A 378 25.92 -0.40 1.32
CA ARG A 378 27.17 -1.12 1.49
C ARG A 378 27.90 -1.38 0.17
N TYR A 379 27.13 -1.52 -0.90
CA TYR A 379 27.68 -1.72 -2.24
C TYR A 379 26.66 -1.31 -3.29
N ALA A 380 27.10 -0.70 -4.39
CA ALA A 380 26.28 -0.43 -5.57
C ALA A 380 27.16 -0.55 -6.83
N ASP A 381 26.67 -1.30 -7.81
CA ASP A 381 27.15 -1.26 -9.19
C ASP A 381 25.97 -1.53 -10.15
N ASN A 382 26.25 -1.71 -11.43
CA ASN A 382 25.20 -1.92 -12.45
C ASN A 382 24.29 -3.14 -12.16
N ASN A 383 24.82 -4.19 -11.51
CA ASN A 383 24.14 -5.48 -11.39
C ASN A 383 23.97 -5.98 -9.94
N PHE A 384 24.55 -5.29 -8.97
CA PHE A 384 24.49 -5.67 -7.58
C PHE A 384 24.28 -4.46 -6.67
N TYR A 385 23.33 -4.60 -5.74
CA TYR A 385 23.06 -3.61 -4.71
C TYR A 385 22.98 -4.27 -3.34
N ALA A 386 23.64 -3.70 -2.36
CA ALA A 386 23.58 -4.20 -1.00
C ALA A 386 23.49 -3.08 0.03
N PHE A 387 22.67 -3.30 1.07
CA PHE A 387 22.58 -2.41 2.22
C PHE A 387 22.47 -3.20 3.51
N THR A 388 22.75 -2.52 4.63
CA THR A 388 22.43 -3.04 5.96
C THR A 388 21.30 -2.22 6.60
N ARG A 389 20.51 -2.90 7.43
CA ARG A 389 19.61 -2.31 8.44
C ARG A 389 19.88 -3.00 9.78
N GLY A 390 20.62 -2.34 10.67
CA GLY A 390 21.19 -2.98 11.85
C GLY A 390 22.03 -4.21 11.46
N ASP A 391 21.76 -5.34 12.07
CA ASP A 391 22.49 -6.60 11.82
C ASP A 391 21.99 -7.41 10.60
N VAL A 392 21.09 -6.84 9.80
CA VAL A 392 20.62 -7.46 8.55
C VAL A 392 21.42 -6.94 7.37
N LEU A 393 22.05 -7.82 6.60
CA LEU A 393 22.69 -7.53 5.32
C LEU A 393 21.80 -8.05 4.20
N ALA A 394 21.23 -7.16 3.39
CA ALA A 394 20.39 -7.48 2.25
C ALA A 394 21.15 -7.25 0.94
N CYS A 395 21.14 -8.26 0.06
CA CYS A 395 21.85 -8.28 -1.21
C CYS A 395 20.91 -8.62 -2.36
N PHE A 396 20.96 -7.83 -3.42
CA PHE A 396 20.05 -7.88 -4.56
C PHE A 396 20.83 -7.93 -5.88
N THR A 397 20.22 -8.57 -6.88
CA THR A 397 20.76 -8.66 -8.23
C THR A 397 19.66 -8.49 -9.27
N ASN A 398 20.04 -7.98 -10.46
CA ASN A 398 19.22 -7.94 -11.65
C ASN A 398 19.74 -8.87 -12.76
N THR A 399 20.60 -9.83 -12.40
CA THR A 399 21.21 -10.82 -13.31
C THR A 399 21.26 -12.20 -12.66
N TYR A 400 21.49 -13.25 -13.46
CA TYR A 400 21.39 -14.65 -13.04
C TYR A 400 22.51 -15.14 -12.14
N SER A 401 23.70 -14.57 -12.26
CA SER A 401 24.85 -15.01 -11.45
C SER A 401 25.93 -13.94 -11.42
N LEU A 402 26.42 -13.64 -10.23
CA LEU A 402 27.58 -12.78 -10.04
C LEU A 402 28.22 -13.01 -8.68
N SER A 403 29.46 -12.57 -8.54
CA SER A 403 30.19 -12.52 -7.26
C SER A 403 30.66 -11.11 -6.97
N ARG A 404 30.50 -10.67 -5.72
CA ARG A 404 30.97 -9.35 -5.25
C ARG A 404 31.57 -9.46 -3.86
N THR A 405 32.54 -8.60 -3.59
CA THR A 405 33.19 -8.49 -2.30
C THR A 405 32.78 -7.17 -1.64
N ILE A 406 32.14 -7.25 -0.49
CA ILE A 406 31.73 -6.08 0.30
C ILE A 406 32.83 -5.84 1.34
N THR A 407 33.48 -4.68 1.30
CA THR A 407 34.55 -4.26 2.23
C THR A 407 34.08 -3.16 3.19
N TYR A 408 32.97 -2.48 2.87
CA TYR A 408 32.37 -1.46 3.72
C TYR A 408 31.22 -2.05 4.54
N HIS A 409 31.50 -2.48 5.77
CA HIS A 409 30.52 -3.05 6.69
C HIS A 409 30.98 -2.91 8.15
N GLU A 410 30.09 -3.22 9.11
CA GLU A 410 30.33 -3.10 10.55
C GLU A 410 30.45 -4.47 11.25
N PHE A 411 30.43 -5.57 10.51
CA PHE A 411 30.57 -6.91 11.09
C PHE A 411 32.03 -7.21 11.44
N SER A 412 32.23 -7.76 12.64
CA SER A 412 33.58 -8.14 13.12
C SER A 412 34.15 -9.32 12.33
N GLU A 413 35.50 -9.42 12.29
CA GLU A 413 36.19 -10.55 11.70
C GLU A 413 35.69 -11.89 12.27
N GLY A 414 35.53 -12.89 11.41
CA GLY A 414 35.01 -14.20 11.79
C GLY A 414 33.50 -14.27 11.99
N THR A 415 32.75 -13.14 11.92
CA THR A 415 31.31 -13.18 12.03
C THR A 415 30.71 -14.06 10.94
N LYS A 416 29.90 -15.05 11.33
CA LYS A 416 29.14 -15.88 10.40
C LYS A 416 27.78 -15.29 10.15
N LEU A 417 27.45 -15.07 8.89
CA LEU A 417 26.19 -14.52 8.39
C LEU A 417 25.46 -15.60 7.59
N CYS A 418 24.21 -15.93 7.96
CA CYS A 418 23.43 -16.95 7.26
C CYS A 418 22.17 -16.36 6.64
N ASN A 419 21.91 -16.78 5.40
CA ASN A 419 20.75 -16.35 4.62
C ASN A 419 19.46 -16.92 5.21
N ILE A 420 18.49 -16.06 5.53
CA ILE A 420 17.22 -16.49 6.11
C ILE A 420 16.26 -17.03 5.05
N LEU A 421 16.47 -16.70 3.78
CA LEU A 421 15.59 -17.13 2.70
C LEU A 421 15.89 -18.56 2.25
N TYR A 422 17.17 -18.96 2.27
CA TYR A 422 17.64 -20.25 1.76
C TYR A 422 18.57 -20.91 2.76
N ASP A 423 18.21 -22.11 3.20
CA ASP A 423 18.94 -22.86 4.22
C ASP A 423 20.35 -23.29 3.72
N GLY A 424 21.33 -23.23 4.60
CA GLY A 424 22.71 -23.66 4.31
C GLY A 424 23.54 -22.61 3.58
N ASP A 425 23.00 -21.52 3.13
CA ASP A 425 23.72 -20.41 2.48
C ASP A 425 24.27 -19.46 3.55
N CYS A 426 25.51 -19.66 3.93
CA CYS A 426 26.21 -18.83 4.91
C CYS A 426 27.52 -18.32 4.37
N VAL A 427 27.91 -17.12 4.80
CA VAL A 427 29.19 -16.48 4.52
C VAL A 427 29.85 -16.04 5.82
N SER A 428 31.18 -15.86 5.82
CA SER A 428 31.90 -15.33 6.98
C SER A 428 32.71 -14.10 6.60
N VAL A 429 32.85 -13.20 7.54
CA VAL A 429 33.79 -12.08 7.41
C VAL A 429 35.22 -12.64 7.47
N SER A 430 36.02 -12.36 6.45
CA SER A 430 37.40 -12.80 6.37
C SER A 430 38.27 -11.71 5.73
N GLY A 431 39.33 -11.32 6.42
CA GLY A 431 40.21 -10.24 5.98
C GLY A 431 39.50 -8.91 5.82
N GLY A 432 38.51 -8.62 6.69
CA GLY A 432 37.72 -7.42 6.63
C GLY A 432 36.73 -7.36 5.45
N SER A 433 36.41 -8.50 4.87
CA SER A 433 35.57 -8.57 3.65
C SER A 433 34.50 -9.66 3.76
N ILE A 434 33.41 -9.47 3.02
CA ILE A 434 32.33 -10.46 2.85
C ILE A 434 32.23 -10.78 1.37
N ASN A 435 32.44 -12.01 0.98
CA ASN A 435 32.30 -12.47 -0.40
C ASN A 435 30.86 -12.99 -0.61
N ILE A 436 30.11 -12.35 -1.49
CA ILE A 436 28.74 -12.69 -1.83
C ILE A 436 28.69 -13.30 -3.23
N ASN A 437 28.20 -14.54 -3.30
CA ASN A 437 27.88 -15.19 -4.57
C ASN A 437 26.37 -15.17 -4.76
N MET A 438 25.87 -14.41 -5.72
CA MET A 438 24.46 -14.33 -6.06
C MET A 438 24.08 -15.42 -7.07
N GLY A 439 22.89 -15.99 -6.92
CA GLY A 439 22.11 -16.59 -7.99
C GLY A 439 21.02 -15.60 -8.45
N ASP A 440 19.90 -16.11 -8.92
CA ASP A 440 18.79 -15.31 -9.46
C ASP A 440 17.98 -14.55 -8.38
N TYR A 441 18.07 -15.01 -7.14
CA TYR A 441 17.22 -14.56 -6.04
C TYR A 441 17.96 -13.69 -5.03
N PRO A 442 17.23 -12.87 -4.25
CA PRO A 442 17.82 -12.03 -3.21
C PRO A 442 18.45 -12.88 -2.10
N LYS A 443 19.41 -12.31 -1.41
CA LYS A 443 20.01 -12.91 -0.22
C LYS A 443 19.88 -11.96 0.97
N VAL A 444 19.38 -12.47 2.08
CA VAL A 444 19.15 -11.69 3.31
C VAL A 444 19.85 -12.40 4.45
N TYR A 445 20.99 -11.86 4.84
CA TYR A 445 21.86 -12.44 5.84
C TYR A 445 21.66 -11.82 7.21
N VAL A 446 21.72 -12.65 8.24
CA VAL A 446 21.73 -12.25 9.65
C VAL A 446 22.85 -12.97 10.40
N LYS A 447 23.35 -12.41 11.48
CA LYS A 447 24.31 -13.07 12.38
C LYS A 447 23.70 -14.38 12.92
N GLN A 448 24.53 -15.43 12.89
CA GLN A 448 24.19 -16.73 13.45
C GLN A 448 24.53 -16.76 14.94
#